data_744b386ed82e463989e55f341d0042a9
#
_entry.id   744b386ed82e463989e55f341d0042a9
#
_cell.length_a   1.000
_cell.length_b   1.000
_cell.length_c   1.000
_cell.angle_alpha   90.00
_cell.angle_beta   90.00
_cell.angle_gamma   90.00
#
_symmetry.space_group_name_H-M   'P 1'
#
loop_
_entity.id
_entity.type
_entity.pdbx_description
1 polymer ?
#
loop_
_entity_poly.entity_id
_entity_poly.type
_entity_poly.pdbx_seq_one_letter_code
_entity_poly.pdbx_strand_id
1 'polypeptide(L)'
;MQPNIIFLVIDSIRSDKFFSMDTSKKPTIDNLIQNGIYFSQAITSADATILSWSSLYTGKYPFNTGIRSSRFNKLDDNILTMFNLLEKSGYFLYSFTPTFSETIGLFPKFKNENNFYDFTETLDTGLGNKILDVLSSVPTTHPWFLNIHLMDLHYPLTVPSNFDSELFGFSKYERVISSIDSWIKKIINYIDLNNTILIITGDHGAYIKKIKKGTDIIDFEDNGKNE
;
A
#
# COMPACT_ATOMS: atom_id res chain seq x y z
N MET A 1 -26.24 1.22 8.57
CA MET A 1 -25.16 2.22 8.80
C MET A 1 -24.11 1.95 7.72
N GLN A 2 -23.49 2.97 7.13
CA GLN A 2 -22.41 2.77 6.16
C GLN A 2 -21.16 2.28 6.92
N PRO A 3 -20.45 1.23 6.44
CA PRO A 3 -19.23 0.76 7.08
C PRO A 3 -18.09 1.76 6.93
N ASN A 4 -17.15 1.76 7.85
CA ASN A 4 -15.87 2.40 7.66
C ASN A 4 -15.04 1.66 6.61
N ILE A 5 -14.04 2.31 6.02
CA ILE A 5 -13.20 1.70 4.99
C ILE A 5 -11.74 2.02 5.27
N ILE A 6 -10.89 1.00 5.34
CA ILE A 6 -9.44 1.12 5.23
C ILE A 6 -9.02 0.60 3.87
N PHE A 7 -8.34 1.44 3.11
CA PHE A 7 -7.76 1.12 1.82
C PHE A 7 -6.24 1.17 1.93
N LEU A 8 -5.63 0.00 2.12
CA LEU A 8 -4.20 -0.19 2.32
C LEU A 8 -3.56 -0.61 1.01
N VAL A 9 -2.77 0.27 0.43
CA VAL A 9 -1.99 0.02 -0.78
C VAL A 9 -0.53 -0.19 -0.37
N ILE A 10 0.05 -1.30 -0.78
CA ILE A 10 1.46 -1.62 -0.52
C ILE A 10 2.23 -1.46 -1.83
N ASP A 11 3.08 -0.44 -1.90
CA ASP A 11 3.94 -0.19 -3.07
C ASP A 11 4.79 -1.42 -3.38
N SER A 12 4.93 -1.70 -4.66
CA SER A 12 5.86 -2.73 -5.16
C SER A 12 5.63 -4.15 -4.59
N ILE A 13 4.42 -4.48 -4.08
CA ILE A 13 4.15 -5.82 -3.55
C ILE A 13 3.96 -6.85 -4.67
N ARG A 14 4.72 -7.93 -4.61
CA ARG A 14 4.63 -9.05 -5.55
C ARG A 14 3.57 -10.04 -5.10
N SER A 15 2.68 -10.42 -6.01
CA SER A 15 1.63 -11.40 -5.75
C SER A 15 2.18 -12.78 -5.35
N ASP A 16 3.29 -13.23 -5.97
CA ASP A 16 3.93 -14.51 -5.65
C ASP A 16 4.52 -14.57 -4.24
N LYS A 17 4.99 -13.42 -3.70
CA LYS A 17 5.49 -13.31 -2.33
C LYS A 17 4.39 -13.05 -1.31
N PHE A 18 3.34 -12.35 -1.73
CA PHE A 18 2.20 -12.07 -0.86
C PHE A 18 1.35 -13.33 -0.59
N PHE A 19 1.14 -14.15 -1.62
CA PHE A 19 0.31 -15.35 -1.52
C PHE A 19 1.06 -16.59 -1.04
N SER A 20 2.38 -16.71 -1.31
CA SER A 20 3.15 -17.88 -0.92
C SER A 20 3.22 -18.03 0.60
N MET A 21 2.80 -19.17 1.11
CA MET A 21 2.84 -19.49 2.55
C MET A 21 4.26 -19.76 3.07
N ASP A 22 5.22 -20.03 2.19
CA ASP A 22 6.51 -20.62 2.56
C ASP A 22 7.67 -19.61 2.59
N THR A 23 7.44 -18.34 2.28
CA THR A 23 8.53 -17.39 2.04
C THR A 23 8.70 -16.31 3.10
N SER A 24 7.61 -15.86 3.73
CA SER A 24 7.60 -14.85 4.78
C SER A 24 6.67 -15.24 5.92
N LYS A 25 6.99 -14.80 7.13
CA LYS A 25 6.13 -15.04 8.30
C LYS A 25 5.04 -13.97 8.37
N LYS A 26 3.86 -14.26 7.81
CA LYS A 26 2.75 -13.32 7.69
C LYS A 26 1.39 -13.88 8.12
N PRO A 27 1.27 -14.34 9.38
CA PRO A 27 0.09 -15.05 9.86
C PRO A 27 -1.19 -14.22 9.83
N THR A 28 -1.08 -12.88 9.91
CA THR A 28 -2.25 -11.99 9.84
C THR A 28 -2.80 -11.92 8.42
N ILE A 29 -1.92 -11.72 7.45
CA ILE A 29 -2.28 -11.71 6.03
C ILE A 29 -2.84 -13.07 5.61
N ASP A 30 -2.20 -14.17 6.02
CA ASP A 30 -2.65 -15.51 5.71
C ASP A 30 -4.06 -15.79 6.29
N ASN A 31 -4.33 -15.33 7.51
CA ASN A 31 -5.65 -15.42 8.11
C ASN A 31 -6.70 -14.57 7.36
N LEU A 32 -6.34 -13.37 6.92
CA LEU A 32 -7.23 -12.51 6.13
C LEU A 32 -7.55 -13.15 4.77
N ILE A 33 -6.59 -13.78 4.12
CA ILE A 33 -6.79 -14.51 2.85
C ILE A 33 -7.73 -15.69 3.05
N GLN A 34 -7.59 -16.43 4.15
CA GLN A 34 -8.42 -17.61 4.44
C GLN A 34 -9.86 -17.25 4.81
N ASN A 35 -10.08 -16.12 5.48
CA ASN A 35 -11.39 -15.73 6.02
C ASN A 35 -12.04 -14.55 5.28
N GLY A 36 -11.36 -13.96 4.31
CA GLY A 36 -11.83 -12.86 3.48
C GLY A 36 -12.08 -13.26 2.03
N ILE A 37 -12.08 -12.26 1.16
CA ILE A 37 -12.17 -12.44 -0.29
C ILE A 37 -10.80 -12.15 -0.89
N TYR A 38 -10.19 -13.13 -1.53
CA TYR A 38 -8.91 -13.01 -2.21
C TYR A 38 -9.09 -13.00 -3.73
N PHE A 39 -8.60 -11.94 -4.38
CA PHE A 39 -8.63 -11.79 -5.83
C PHE A 39 -7.31 -12.27 -6.43
N SER A 40 -7.25 -13.55 -6.80
CA SER A 40 -6.01 -14.19 -7.31
C SER A 40 -5.54 -13.67 -8.67
N GLN A 41 -6.38 -12.94 -9.40
CA GLN A 41 -6.12 -12.42 -10.74
C GLN A 41 -6.30 -10.90 -10.81
N ALA A 42 -5.99 -10.19 -9.74
CA ALA A 42 -5.93 -8.74 -9.78
C ALA A 42 -4.72 -8.28 -10.62
N ILE A 43 -4.98 -7.48 -11.64
CA ILE A 43 -3.97 -7.00 -12.59
C ILE A 43 -3.90 -5.49 -12.52
N THR A 44 -2.71 -4.95 -12.27
CA THR A 44 -2.49 -3.50 -12.33
C THR A 44 -2.55 -3.00 -13.77
N SER A 45 -3.00 -1.76 -13.95
CA SER A 45 -3.06 -1.11 -15.25
C SER A 45 -1.74 -0.49 -15.70
N ALA A 46 -0.75 -0.41 -14.80
CA ALA A 46 0.57 0.15 -15.06
C ALA A 46 1.59 -0.42 -14.07
N ASP A 47 2.87 -0.35 -14.44
CA ASP A 47 4.03 -0.83 -13.69
C ASP A 47 4.76 0.26 -12.91
N ALA A 48 4.13 1.43 -12.73
CA ALA A 48 4.68 2.56 -12.00
C ALA A 48 3.61 3.21 -11.11
N THR A 49 4.00 3.62 -9.91
CA THR A 49 3.14 4.09 -8.83
C THR A 49 2.12 5.14 -9.28
N ILE A 50 2.56 6.28 -9.84
CA ILE A 50 1.67 7.39 -10.21
C ILE A 50 0.67 6.99 -11.30
N LEU A 51 1.10 6.19 -12.27
CA LEU A 51 0.23 5.68 -13.33
C LEU A 51 -0.80 4.70 -12.79
N SER A 52 -0.38 3.77 -11.93
CA SER A 52 -1.27 2.83 -11.26
C SER A 52 -2.28 3.56 -10.36
N TRP A 53 -1.84 4.55 -9.58
CA TRP A 53 -2.71 5.37 -8.75
C TRP A 53 -3.78 6.10 -9.57
N SER A 54 -3.41 6.63 -10.74
CA SER A 54 -4.38 7.29 -11.59
C SER A 54 -5.53 6.37 -11.96
N SER A 55 -5.27 5.11 -12.19
CA SER A 55 -6.31 4.10 -12.46
C SER A 55 -7.03 3.66 -11.21
N LEU A 56 -6.28 3.37 -10.16
CA LEU A 56 -6.80 2.85 -8.89
C LEU A 56 -7.82 3.81 -8.27
N TYR A 57 -7.52 5.11 -8.29
CA TYR A 57 -8.37 6.13 -7.67
C TYR A 57 -9.43 6.74 -8.60
N THR A 58 -9.35 6.52 -9.92
CA THR A 58 -10.33 7.06 -10.89
C THR A 58 -11.19 5.99 -11.58
N GLY A 59 -10.78 4.72 -11.54
CA GLY A 59 -11.39 3.64 -12.31
C GLY A 59 -11.17 3.77 -13.83
N LYS A 60 -10.19 4.60 -14.27
CA LYS A 60 -9.86 4.84 -15.69
C LYS A 60 -8.45 4.37 -16.00
N TYR A 61 -8.18 4.02 -17.23
CA TYR A 61 -6.80 3.79 -17.67
C TYR A 61 -5.97 5.08 -17.63
N PRO A 62 -4.65 5.02 -17.37
CA PRO A 62 -3.81 6.20 -17.19
C PRO A 62 -3.89 7.21 -18.34
N PHE A 63 -3.92 6.74 -19.59
CA PHE A 63 -4.01 7.60 -20.77
C PHE A 63 -5.33 8.40 -20.89
N ASN A 64 -6.36 8.03 -20.10
CA ASN A 64 -7.65 8.74 -20.04
C ASN A 64 -7.74 9.69 -18.84
N THR A 65 -6.67 9.85 -18.05
CA THR A 65 -6.69 10.66 -16.83
C THR A 65 -5.88 11.93 -16.89
N GLY A 66 -5.12 12.15 -17.97
CA GLY A 66 -4.12 13.21 -18.07
C GLY A 66 -2.76 12.79 -17.51
N ILE A 67 -2.69 11.77 -16.65
CA ILE A 67 -1.45 11.25 -16.06
C ILE A 67 -0.85 10.19 -16.99
N ARG A 68 0.26 10.53 -17.67
CA ARG A 68 0.87 9.72 -18.72
C ARG A 68 2.30 9.29 -18.43
N SER A 69 2.88 9.78 -17.36
CA SER A 69 4.23 9.41 -16.92
C SER A 69 4.36 9.51 -15.40
N SER A 70 5.46 9.03 -14.84
CA SER A 70 5.76 9.15 -13.42
C SER A 70 6.20 10.56 -12.99
N ARG A 71 6.30 11.52 -13.91
CA ARG A 71 6.75 12.91 -13.63
C ARG A 71 5.96 13.91 -14.46
N PHE A 72 5.80 15.12 -13.91
CA PHE A 72 5.26 16.31 -14.62
C PHE A 72 3.84 16.19 -15.17
N ASN A 73 3.07 15.26 -14.65
CA ASN A 73 1.68 15.10 -15.06
C ASN A 73 0.75 15.42 -13.89
N LYS A 74 -0.42 15.90 -14.24
CA LYS A 74 -1.49 16.20 -13.31
C LYS A 74 -2.77 15.57 -13.80
N LEU A 75 -3.63 15.20 -12.88
CA LEU A 75 -4.98 14.73 -13.18
C LEU A 75 -5.75 15.83 -13.91
N ASP A 76 -6.47 15.48 -14.98
CA ASP A 76 -7.35 16.42 -15.66
C ASP A 76 -8.48 16.87 -14.72
N ASP A 77 -8.76 18.18 -14.68
CA ASP A 77 -9.68 18.80 -13.70
C ASP A 77 -11.11 18.23 -13.73
N ASN A 78 -11.53 17.63 -14.86
CA ASN A 78 -12.84 17.04 -15.04
C ASN A 78 -12.94 15.57 -14.60
N ILE A 79 -11.86 14.99 -14.13
CA ILE A 79 -11.83 13.59 -13.69
C ILE A 79 -12.20 13.49 -12.22
N LEU A 80 -13.29 12.77 -11.95
CA LEU A 80 -13.67 12.44 -10.58
C LEU A 80 -12.84 11.27 -10.06
N THR A 81 -12.42 11.38 -8.81
CA THR A 81 -11.76 10.30 -8.08
C THR A 81 -12.78 9.59 -7.17
N MET A 82 -12.41 8.40 -6.68
CA MET A 82 -13.21 7.71 -5.67
C MET A 82 -13.37 8.56 -4.39
N PHE A 83 -12.38 9.42 -4.07
CA PHE A 83 -12.46 10.33 -2.93
C PHE A 83 -13.63 11.32 -3.08
N ASN A 84 -13.86 11.87 -4.27
CA ASN A 84 -14.99 12.76 -4.53
C ASN A 84 -16.35 12.04 -4.30
N LEU A 85 -16.43 10.76 -4.68
CA LEU A 85 -17.63 9.96 -4.49
C LEU A 85 -17.87 9.62 -3.01
N LEU A 86 -16.82 9.27 -2.29
CA LEU A 86 -16.87 8.99 -0.86
C LEU A 86 -17.27 10.22 -0.05
N GLU A 87 -16.68 11.38 -0.36
CA GLU A 87 -17.04 12.65 0.30
C GLU A 87 -18.51 13.00 0.05
N LYS A 88 -18.99 12.90 -1.19
CA LYS A 88 -20.41 13.08 -1.53
C LYS A 88 -21.33 12.10 -0.81
N SER A 89 -20.81 10.91 -0.47
CA SER A 89 -21.53 9.89 0.30
C SER A 89 -21.45 10.10 1.83
N GLY A 90 -20.84 11.19 2.29
CA GLY A 90 -20.78 11.57 3.70
C GLY A 90 -19.60 10.98 4.47
N TYR A 91 -18.62 10.38 3.80
CA TYR A 91 -17.41 9.89 4.46
C TYR A 91 -16.47 11.02 4.87
N PHE A 92 -15.89 10.92 6.05
CA PHE A 92 -14.72 11.69 6.42
C PHE A 92 -13.46 11.02 5.88
N LEU A 93 -12.67 11.79 5.14
CA LEU A 93 -11.50 11.28 4.43
C LEU A 93 -10.22 11.52 5.22
N TYR A 94 -9.47 10.46 5.45
CA TYR A 94 -8.13 10.47 6.04
C TYR A 94 -7.15 9.81 5.08
N SER A 95 -5.86 10.18 5.15
CA SER A 95 -4.85 9.57 4.28
C SER A 95 -3.46 9.60 4.88
N PHE A 96 -2.64 8.66 4.45
CA PHE A 96 -1.19 8.69 4.53
C PHE A 96 -0.63 8.33 3.16
N THR A 97 -0.06 9.31 2.46
CA THR A 97 0.53 9.18 1.13
C THR A 97 1.89 9.85 1.07
N PRO A 98 2.84 9.38 0.25
CA PRO A 98 4.14 10.03 0.11
C PRO A 98 4.01 11.46 -0.45
N THR A 99 4.88 12.37 0.02
CA THR A 99 4.89 13.80 -0.36
C THR A 99 5.00 14.05 -1.87
N PHE A 100 5.66 13.18 -2.62
CA PHE A 100 5.75 13.35 -4.08
C PHE A 100 4.40 13.29 -4.79
N SER A 101 3.35 12.82 -4.13
CA SER A 101 1.99 12.74 -4.68
C SER A 101 1.19 14.03 -4.56
N GLU A 102 1.67 15.00 -3.79
CA GLU A 102 0.93 16.23 -3.46
C GLU A 102 0.54 17.04 -4.69
N THR A 103 1.40 17.06 -5.69
CA THR A 103 1.22 17.91 -6.88
C THR A 103 0.46 17.26 -8.03
N ILE A 104 0.14 15.97 -7.96
CA ILE A 104 -0.48 15.24 -9.08
C ILE A 104 -2.00 15.47 -9.22
N GLY A 105 -2.63 16.08 -8.23
CA GLY A 105 -4.06 16.41 -8.24
C GLY A 105 -5.01 15.24 -8.01
N LEU A 106 -4.52 14.08 -7.59
CA LEU A 106 -5.34 12.90 -7.29
C LEU A 106 -6.05 12.99 -5.93
N PHE A 107 -5.42 13.68 -4.98
CA PHE A 107 -5.83 13.66 -3.59
C PHE A 107 -6.54 14.93 -3.18
N PRO A 108 -7.71 14.83 -2.52
CA PRO A 108 -8.41 15.96 -1.95
C PRO A 108 -7.74 16.43 -0.66
N LYS A 109 -8.33 17.45 -0.01
CA LYS A 109 -7.97 17.79 1.36
C LYS A 109 -8.49 16.72 2.32
N PHE A 110 -7.59 16.14 3.10
CA PHE A 110 -7.92 15.17 4.14
C PHE A 110 -8.14 15.82 5.50
N LYS A 111 -8.76 15.08 6.43
CA LYS A 111 -9.05 15.55 7.80
C LYS A 111 -7.80 15.59 8.69
N ASN A 112 -6.83 14.69 8.45
CA ASN A 112 -5.55 14.70 9.18
C ASN A 112 -4.56 15.66 8.49
N GLU A 113 -3.92 16.51 9.27
CA GLU A 113 -2.94 17.49 8.78
C GLU A 113 -1.63 16.82 8.30
N ASN A 114 -1.27 15.68 8.92
CA ASN A 114 -0.08 14.89 8.59
C ASN A 114 -0.34 13.83 7.53
N ASN A 115 -1.20 14.12 6.55
CA ASN A 115 -1.60 13.19 5.49
C ASN A 115 -0.51 12.89 4.47
N PHE A 116 0.51 13.75 4.36
CA PHE A 116 1.70 13.49 3.55
C PHE A 116 2.89 13.13 4.42
N TYR A 117 3.66 12.14 4.02
CA TYR A 117 4.85 11.69 4.72
C TYR A 117 6.04 11.55 3.76
N ASP A 118 7.26 11.61 4.28
CA ASP A 118 8.47 11.37 3.50
C ASP A 118 8.52 9.91 3.05
N PHE A 119 8.72 9.65 1.76
CA PHE A 119 8.69 8.30 1.19
C PHE A 119 9.76 7.34 1.79
N THR A 120 10.74 7.86 2.52
CA THR A 120 11.73 7.08 3.27
C THR A 120 11.23 6.67 4.67
N GLU A 121 10.13 7.26 5.14
CA GLU A 121 9.51 6.89 6.40
C GLU A 121 8.71 5.59 6.23
N THR A 122 8.99 4.60 7.04
CA THR A 122 8.33 3.29 7.03
C THR A 122 7.40 3.12 8.22
N LEU A 123 6.64 2.04 8.24
CA LEU A 123 5.80 1.68 9.39
C LEU A 123 6.59 1.66 10.70
N ASP A 124 7.82 1.12 10.68
CA ASP A 124 8.67 0.99 11.88
C ASP A 124 9.41 2.28 12.26
N THR A 125 9.56 3.25 11.36
CA THR A 125 10.28 4.50 11.63
C THR A 125 9.36 5.67 12.02
N GLY A 126 8.04 5.44 12.12
CA GLY A 126 7.11 6.45 12.61
C GLY A 126 5.72 6.41 11.98
N LEU A 127 5.63 6.08 10.70
CA LEU A 127 4.36 6.04 9.95
C LEU A 127 3.31 5.16 10.65
N GLY A 128 3.71 3.99 11.15
CA GLY A 128 2.80 3.08 11.84
C GLY A 128 2.12 3.73 13.04
N ASN A 129 2.86 4.45 13.88
CA ASN A 129 2.29 5.15 15.03
C ASN A 129 1.34 6.28 14.60
N LYS A 130 1.69 7.06 13.57
CA LYS A 130 0.80 8.10 13.01
C LYS A 130 -0.53 7.51 12.53
N ILE A 131 -0.51 6.32 11.91
CA ILE A 131 -1.72 5.60 11.49
C ILE A 131 -2.56 5.22 12.71
N LEU A 132 -1.96 4.65 13.76
CA LEU A 132 -2.67 4.26 14.97
C LEU A 132 -3.25 5.48 15.70
N ASP A 133 -2.56 6.60 15.73
CA ASP A 133 -3.03 7.87 16.32
C ASP A 133 -4.29 8.37 15.60
N VAL A 134 -4.31 8.33 14.25
CA VAL A 134 -5.52 8.67 13.47
C VAL A 134 -6.64 7.70 13.79
N LEU A 135 -6.39 6.39 13.78
CA LEU A 135 -7.42 5.37 14.10
C LEU A 135 -8.00 5.52 15.50
N SER A 136 -7.21 5.99 16.47
CA SER A 136 -7.68 6.25 17.82
C SER A 136 -8.56 7.51 17.93
N SER A 137 -8.50 8.40 16.95
CA SER A 137 -9.16 9.71 16.94
C SER A 137 -10.32 9.83 15.95
N VAL A 138 -10.53 8.84 15.07
CA VAL A 138 -11.63 8.87 14.09
C VAL A 138 -13.00 8.90 14.80
N PRO A 139 -13.97 9.66 14.26
CA PRO A 139 -15.27 9.78 14.88
C PRO A 139 -16.09 8.50 14.78
N THR A 140 -16.89 8.23 15.79
CA THR A 140 -17.87 7.13 15.79
C THR A 140 -19.22 7.53 15.17
N THR A 141 -19.42 8.82 14.92
CA THR A 141 -20.72 9.40 14.48
C THR A 141 -20.87 9.48 12.96
N HIS A 142 -19.78 9.36 12.23
CA HIS A 142 -19.75 9.43 10.76
C HIS A 142 -18.91 8.29 10.20
N PRO A 143 -19.26 7.75 9.03
CA PRO A 143 -18.41 6.80 8.33
C PRO A 143 -17.11 7.51 7.91
N TRP A 144 -16.01 6.80 7.99
CA TRP A 144 -14.72 7.32 7.58
C TRP A 144 -14.03 6.38 6.59
N PHE A 145 -13.21 6.97 5.77
CA PHE A 145 -12.35 6.29 4.82
C PHE A 145 -10.90 6.68 5.12
N LEU A 146 -10.04 5.69 5.34
CA LEU A 146 -8.62 5.89 5.55
C LEU A 146 -7.84 5.25 4.40
N ASN A 147 -7.18 6.09 3.61
CA ASN A 147 -6.25 5.68 2.58
C ASN A 147 -4.84 5.60 3.18
N ILE A 148 -4.20 4.46 3.02
CA ILE A 148 -2.82 4.25 3.45
C ILE A 148 -2.04 3.72 2.26
N HIS A 149 -1.00 4.43 1.86
CA HIS A 149 -0.05 3.93 0.87
C HIS A 149 1.30 3.72 1.55
N LEU A 150 1.78 2.48 1.56
CA LEU A 150 3.03 2.07 2.21
C LEU A 150 4.16 1.99 1.20
N MET A 151 5.29 2.62 1.53
CA MET A 151 6.53 2.59 0.73
C MET A 151 7.55 1.58 1.26
N ASP A 152 7.20 0.76 2.24
CA ASP A 152 8.11 -0.16 2.95
C ASP A 152 8.84 -1.15 2.02
N LEU A 153 8.20 -1.56 0.90
CA LEU A 153 8.79 -2.45 -0.10
C LEU A 153 9.42 -1.71 -1.30
N HIS A 154 9.41 -0.37 -1.29
CA HIS A 154 10.11 0.42 -2.29
C HIS A 154 11.62 0.40 -2.02
N TYR A 155 12.43 0.22 -3.05
CA TYR A 155 13.90 0.21 -2.92
C TYR A 155 14.45 1.62 -2.63
N PRO A 156 15.53 1.71 -1.80
CA PRO A 156 16.24 0.64 -1.10
C PRO A 156 15.48 0.09 0.11
N LEU A 157 15.48 -1.24 0.28
CA LEU A 157 14.77 -1.90 1.37
C LEU A 157 15.48 -1.68 2.72
N THR A 158 14.72 -1.26 3.71
CA THR A 158 15.16 -1.19 5.11
C THR A 158 14.46 -2.25 5.93
N VAL A 159 15.18 -3.25 6.40
CA VAL A 159 14.66 -4.30 7.27
C VAL A 159 14.75 -3.83 8.72
N PRO A 160 13.63 -3.76 9.47
CA PRO A 160 13.69 -3.45 10.89
C PRO A 160 14.49 -4.50 11.66
N SER A 161 15.29 -4.07 12.66
CA SER A 161 16.24 -4.94 13.36
C SER A 161 15.61 -6.17 14.02
N ASN A 162 14.38 -6.04 14.50
CA ASN A 162 13.60 -7.13 15.10
C ASN A 162 13.07 -8.16 14.06
N PHE A 163 13.13 -7.82 12.78
CA PHE A 163 12.77 -8.71 11.67
C PHE A 163 14.00 -9.17 10.86
N ASP A 164 15.20 -8.71 11.17
CA ASP A 164 16.41 -9.08 10.42
C ASP A 164 16.95 -10.47 10.81
N SER A 165 16.15 -11.47 10.49
CA SER A 165 16.45 -12.89 10.75
C SER A 165 15.73 -13.77 9.71
N GLU A 166 16.32 -14.92 9.37
CA GLU A 166 15.75 -15.92 8.48
C GLU A 166 14.41 -16.50 8.98
N LEU A 167 14.12 -16.35 10.27
CA LEU A 167 12.81 -16.70 10.84
C LEU A 167 11.65 -15.93 10.23
N PHE A 168 11.93 -14.76 9.66
CA PHE A 168 10.94 -13.87 9.07
C PHE A 168 10.95 -13.88 7.53
N GLY A 169 11.94 -14.52 6.92
CA GLY A 169 12.08 -14.64 5.47
C GLY A 169 13.52 -14.81 5.06
N PHE A 170 13.76 -15.46 3.94
CA PHE A 170 15.11 -15.70 3.41
C PHE A 170 15.74 -14.44 2.84
N SER A 171 14.92 -13.57 2.26
CA SER A 171 15.35 -12.30 1.68
C SER A 171 14.95 -11.09 2.51
N LYS A 172 15.60 -9.94 2.28
CA LYS A 172 15.20 -8.67 2.90
C LYS A 172 13.75 -8.32 2.56
N TYR A 173 13.34 -8.55 1.32
CA TYR A 173 11.99 -8.29 0.86
C TYR A 173 10.94 -9.08 1.66
N GLU A 174 11.17 -10.36 1.87
CA GLU A 174 10.29 -11.23 2.66
C GLU A 174 10.26 -10.82 4.14
N ARG A 175 11.38 -10.40 4.70
CA ARG A 175 11.47 -9.89 6.08
C ARG A 175 10.67 -8.60 6.27
N VAL A 176 10.69 -7.70 5.28
CA VAL A 176 9.85 -6.48 5.28
C VAL A 176 8.37 -6.84 5.20
N ILE A 177 7.96 -7.83 4.39
CA ILE A 177 6.58 -8.32 4.37
C ILE A 177 6.16 -8.81 5.76
N SER A 178 7.04 -9.52 6.48
CA SER A 178 6.75 -9.99 7.85
C SER A 178 6.60 -8.83 8.84
N SER A 179 7.35 -7.75 8.67
CA SER A 179 7.16 -6.51 9.45
C SER A 179 5.81 -5.87 9.13
N ILE A 180 5.47 -5.71 7.85
CA ILE A 180 4.18 -5.19 7.41
C ILE A 180 3.01 -6.00 8.01
N ASP A 181 3.10 -7.34 8.00
CA ASP A 181 2.10 -8.22 8.62
C ASP A 181 1.87 -7.90 10.09
N SER A 182 2.95 -7.66 10.83
CA SER A 182 2.86 -7.31 12.25
C SER A 182 2.15 -5.96 12.48
N TRP A 183 2.34 -5.00 11.59
CA TRP A 183 1.66 -3.71 11.63
C TRP A 183 0.19 -3.81 11.21
N ILE A 184 -0.13 -4.62 10.20
CA ILE A 184 -1.52 -4.93 9.83
C ILE A 184 -2.27 -5.51 11.03
N LYS A 185 -1.63 -6.43 11.80
CA LYS A 185 -2.20 -6.94 13.05
C LYS A 185 -2.50 -5.83 14.05
N LYS A 186 -1.58 -4.87 14.24
CA LYS A 186 -1.81 -3.73 15.14
C LYS A 186 -2.98 -2.89 14.65
N ILE A 187 -3.04 -2.56 13.36
CA ILE A 187 -4.13 -1.79 12.74
C ILE A 187 -5.48 -2.48 12.96
N ILE A 188 -5.57 -3.79 12.74
CA ILE A 188 -6.80 -4.58 12.95
C ILE A 188 -7.28 -4.49 14.39
N ASN A 189 -6.39 -4.41 15.37
CA ASN A 189 -6.77 -4.29 16.78
C ASN A 189 -7.42 -2.93 17.14
N TYR A 190 -7.30 -1.92 16.27
CA TYR A 190 -7.91 -0.59 16.44
C TYR A 190 -9.26 -0.45 15.74
N ILE A 191 -9.73 -1.46 15.01
CA ILE A 191 -10.94 -1.40 14.21
C ILE A 191 -11.92 -2.50 14.57
N ASP A 192 -13.21 -2.23 14.37
CA ASP A 192 -14.25 -3.25 14.42
C ASP A 192 -14.49 -3.77 12.99
N LEU A 193 -14.04 -4.99 12.70
CA LEU A 193 -14.24 -5.65 11.40
C LEU A 193 -15.71 -5.93 11.07
N ASN A 194 -16.64 -5.90 12.05
CA ASN A 194 -18.07 -6.01 11.74
C ASN A 194 -18.63 -4.72 11.13
N ASN A 195 -17.94 -3.59 11.30
CA ASN A 195 -18.34 -2.28 10.76
C ASN A 195 -17.24 -1.61 9.92
N THR A 196 -16.19 -2.34 9.55
CA THR A 196 -15.08 -1.79 8.75
C THR A 196 -14.70 -2.75 7.63
N ILE A 197 -14.68 -2.26 6.40
CA ILE A 197 -14.15 -2.97 5.25
C ILE A 197 -12.65 -2.68 5.19
N LEU A 198 -11.84 -3.73 5.32
CA LEU A 198 -10.38 -3.66 5.14
C LEU A 198 -10.03 -4.18 3.74
N ILE A 199 -9.48 -3.32 2.91
CA ILE A 199 -9.00 -3.65 1.56
C ILE A 199 -7.48 -3.53 1.56
N ILE A 200 -6.79 -4.60 1.17
CA ILE A 200 -5.33 -4.64 1.00
C ILE A 200 -5.02 -4.96 -0.45
N THR A 201 -4.23 -4.12 -1.09
CA THR A 201 -3.83 -4.30 -2.49
C THR A 201 -2.41 -3.79 -2.74
N GLY A 202 -1.81 -4.17 -3.86
CA GLY A 202 -0.64 -3.49 -4.40
C GLY A 202 -1.04 -2.48 -5.47
N ASP A 203 -0.18 -1.53 -5.74
CA ASP A 203 -0.27 -0.66 -6.91
C ASP A 203 0.39 -1.31 -8.12
N HIS A 204 1.54 -1.92 -7.95
CA HIS A 204 2.28 -2.75 -8.91
C HIS A 204 3.21 -3.73 -8.18
N GLY A 205 3.85 -4.63 -8.92
CA GLY A 205 4.89 -5.51 -8.39
C GLY A 205 6.27 -4.86 -8.41
N ALA A 206 7.26 -5.54 -7.79
CA ALA A 206 8.65 -5.14 -7.87
C ALA A 206 9.33 -5.74 -9.10
N TYR A 207 10.23 -4.97 -9.73
CA TYR A 207 11.10 -5.49 -10.77
C TYR A 207 12.15 -6.42 -10.16
N ILE A 208 12.17 -7.68 -10.60
CA ILE A 208 13.20 -8.63 -10.23
C ILE A 208 13.97 -9.02 -11.46
N LYS A 209 15.25 -8.68 -11.46
CA LYS A 209 16.14 -9.07 -12.52
C LYS A 209 16.43 -10.58 -12.40
N LYS A 210 15.74 -11.39 -13.20
CA LYS A 210 16.07 -12.80 -13.38
C LYS A 210 17.18 -12.91 -14.42
N ILE A 211 18.37 -13.35 -14.03
CA ILE A 211 19.46 -13.65 -14.98
C ILE A 211 19.53 -15.17 -15.13
N LYS A 212 19.37 -15.65 -16.37
CA LYS A 212 19.72 -17.03 -16.72
C LYS A 212 21.24 -17.16 -16.76
N LYS A 213 21.79 -18.02 -15.90
CA LYS A 213 23.18 -18.45 -15.97
C LYS A 213 23.18 -19.96 -16.25
N GLY A 214 23.32 -20.35 -17.53
CA GLY A 214 23.16 -21.74 -17.95
C GLY A 214 21.72 -22.23 -17.82
N THR A 215 21.50 -23.34 -17.11
CA THR A 215 20.17 -23.89 -16.79
C THR A 215 19.55 -23.26 -15.54
N ASP A 216 20.32 -22.51 -14.75
CA ASP A 216 19.87 -21.98 -13.47
C ASP A 216 19.28 -20.59 -13.64
N ILE A 217 18.13 -20.36 -13.02
CA ILE A 217 17.53 -19.02 -12.87
C ILE A 217 18.02 -18.47 -11.54
N ILE A 218 18.84 -17.43 -11.60
CA ILE A 218 19.30 -16.73 -10.39
C ILE A 218 18.37 -15.52 -10.22
N ASP A 219 17.58 -15.51 -9.13
CA ASP A 219 16.86 -14.32 -8.68
C ASP A 219 17.87 -13.40 -8.00
N PHE A 220 18.19 -12.27 -8.63
CA PHE A 220 18.93 -11.20 -7.97
C PHE A 220 17.95 -10.35 -7.18
N GLU A 221 17.79 -10.64 -5.91
CA GLU A 221 17.39 -9.61 -4.98
C GLU A 221 18.57 -8.66 -4.84
N ASP A 222 18.30 -7.38 -5.03
CA ASP A 222 19.32 -6.34 -4.93
C ASP A 222 19.94 -6.36 -3.52
N ASN A 223 21.12 -6.93 -3.39
CA ASN A 223 21.89 -6.93 -2.16
C ASN A 223 22.55 -5.57 -1.89
N GLY A 224 22.05 -4.49 -2.49
CA GLY A 224 22.52 -3.13 -2.24
C GLY A 224 23.93 -2.85 -2.79
N LYS A 225 24.39 -3.62 -3.78
CA LYS A 225 25.61 -3.30 -4.53
C LYS A 225 25.21 -2.82 -5.92
N ASN A 226 24.91 -1.53 -6.01
CA ASN A 226 25.03 -0.82 -7.26
C ASN A 226 26.51 -0.67 -7.59
N GLU A 227 26.99 -1.32 -8.60
CA GLU A 227 28.09 -0.87 -9.44
C GLU A 227 27.53 -0.12 -10.64
#